data_4b0ac5096a6e05ffa23295d4efc75e0b
#
_entry.id   4b0ac5096a6e05ffa23295d4efc75e0b
#
_cell.length_a   1.000
_cell.length_b   1.000
_cell.length_c   1.000
_cell.angle_alpha   90.00
_cell.angle_beta   90.00
_cell.angle_gamma   90.00
#
_symmetry.space_group_name_H-M   'P 1'
#
loop_
_entity.id
_entity.type
_entity.pdbx_description
1 polymer ?
#
loop_
_entity_poly.entity_id
_entity_poly.type
_entity_poly.pdbx_seq_one_letter_code
_entity_poly.pdbx_strand_id
1 'polypeptide(L)'
;MIAKAKSISHGIRAMLYVSGESRNKKHPEKITRICDNFMPQGMDASGIWTEMKFVTMNRPDIKNNVIRLEISPAMEHTEDFTVKDWKQLWNDFAVAFDNQEILNEDGEVISVPTNISGSKSSVWLHR
;
A
#
# COMPACT_ATOMS: atom_id res chain seq x y z
N MET A 1 2.32 16.42 4.13
CA MET A 1 2.23 14.98 3.75
C MET A 1 2.06 14.86 2.25
N ILE A 2 2.83 13.99 1.64
CA ILE A 2 2.71 13.68 0.21
C ILE A 2 2.28 12.22 0.08
N ALA A 3 1.27 11.96 -0.75
CA ALA A 3 0.82 10.62 -1.04
C ALA A 3 0.78 10.39 -2.55
N LYS A 4 1.23 9.21 -2.98
CA LYS A 4 1.23 8.79 -4.39
C LYS A 4 0.59 7.42 -4.50
N ALA A 5 -0.24 7.23 -5.53
CA ALA A 5 -0.88 5.95 -5.81
C ALA A 5 -0.66 5.57 -7.27
N LYS A 6 -0.37 4.30 -7.51
CA LYS A 6 -0.18 3.76 -8.86
C LYS A 6 -0.69 2.33 -8.93
N SER A 7 -1.50 2.00 -9.94
CA SER A 7 -1.83 0.62 -10.23
C SER A 7 -0.70 -0.04 -11.03
N ILE A 8 -0.35 -1.26 -10.68
CA ILE A 8 0.79 -1.98 -11.28
C ILE A 8 0.43 -3.41 -11.65
N SER A 9 1.15 -3.95 -12.64
CA SER A 9 1.01 -5.33 -13.10
C SER A 9 2.13 -6.26 -12.61
N HIS A 10 3.22 -5.70 -12.09
CA HIS A 10 4.41 -6.44 -11.65
C HIS A 10 4.46 -6.57 -10.12
N GLY A 11 3.39 -7.12 -9.54
CA GLY A 11 3.21 -7.18 -8.10
C GLY A 11 4.33 -7.89 -7.34
N ILE A 12 4.89 -8.99 -7.91
CA ILE A 12 6.00 -9.70 -7.25
C ILE A 12 7.24 -8.79 -7.11
N ARG A 13 7.56 -8.01 -8.13
CA ARG A 13 8.69 -7.08 -8.06
C ARG A 13 8.46 -5.98 -7.03
N ALA A 14 7.24 -5.46 -6.97
CA ALA A 14 6.87 -4.47 -5.98
C ALA A 14 6.98 -5.03 -4.56
N MET A 15 6.55 -6.27 -4.33
CA MET A 15 6.66 -6.91 -3.02
C MET A 15 8.10 -7.17 -2.62
N LEU A 16 8.94 -7.61 -3.55
CA LEU A 16 10.37 -7.80 -3.30
C LEU A 16 11.06 -6.49 -2.91
N TYR A 17 10.72 -5.40 -3.59
CA TYR A 17 11.25 -4.07 -3.27
C TYR A 17 10.78 -3.58 -1.90
N VAL A 18 9.48 -3.63 -1.64
CA VAL A 18 8.88 -3.12 -0.40
C VAL A 18 9.39 -3.87 0.82
N SER A 19 9.51 -5.20 0.72
CA SER A 19 9.98 -6.05 1.82
C SER A 19 11.50 -6.00 2.05
N GLY A 20 12.25 -5.39 1.12
CA GLY A 20 13.71 -5.35 1.19
C GLY A 20 14.40 -6.61 0.68
N GLU A 21 13.65 -7.60 0.18
CA GLU A 21 14.24 -8.82 -0.38
C GLU A 21 14.97 -8.54 -1.70
N SER A 22 14.55 -7.51 -2.44
CA SER A 22 15.26 -6.97 -3.59
C SER A 22 16.29 -5.96 -3.10
N ARG A 23 17.48 -6.44 -2.77
CA ARG A 23 18.52 -5.63 -2.13
C ARG A 23 19.07 -4.53 -3.03
N ASN A 24 18.95 -3.28 -2.62
CA ASN A 24 19.73 -2.19 -3.17
C ASN A 24 20.91 -1.89 -2.24
N LYS A 25 22.09 -2.39 -2.60
CA LYS A 25 23.30 -2.21 -1.80
C LYS A 25 23.80 -0.76 -1.76
N LYS A 26 23.38 0.07 -2.73
CA LYS A 26 23.82 1.47 -2.82
C LYS A 26 23.11 2.38 -1.82
N HIS A 27 21.88 2.03 -1.44
CA HIS A 27 21.04 2.82 -0.55
C HIS A 27 20.39 1.91 0.50
N PRO A 28 21.16 1.46 1.51
CA PRO A 28 20.62 0.58 2.55
C PRO A 28 19.64 1.35 3.42
N GLU A 29 18.37 1.30 3.06
CA GLU A 29 17.30 1.83 3.89
C GLU A 29 16.96 0.84 4.99
N LYS A 30 16.63 1.38 6.17
CA LYS A 30 16.05 0.57 7.22
C LYS A 30 14.58 0.31 6.89
N ILE A 31 14.23 -0.96 6.75
CA ILE A 31 12.87 -1.38 6.40
C ILE A 31 12.24 -2.06 7.61
N THR A 32 11.08 -1.59 8.00
CA THR A 32 10.30 -2.15 9.11
C THR A 32 8.92 -2.56 8.61
N ARG A 33 8.55 -3.82 8.87
CA ARG A 33 7.21 -4.31 8.58
C ARG A 33 6.22 -3.72 9.58
N ILE A 34 5.15 -3.08 9.09
CA ILE A 34 4.16 -2.44 9.94
C ILE A 34 2.97 -3.35 10.19
N CYS A 35 2.29 -3.79 9.14
CA CYS A 35 1.15 -4.70 9.26
C CYS A 35 0.81 -5.37 7.94
N ASP A 36 0.12 -6.50 8.05
CA ASP A 36 -0.53 -7.18 6.93
C ASP A 36 -2.02 -7.26 7.26
N ASN A 37 -2.87 -6.82 6.33
CA ASN A 37 -4.30 -6.77 6.54
C ASN A 37 -5.02 -7.79 5.67
N PHE A 38 -5.91 -8.57 6.28
CA PHE A 38 -6.71 -9.60 5.62
C PHE A 38 -5.86 -10.70 4.95
N MET A 39 -4.70 -10.98 5.53
CA MET A 39 -3.76 -12.01 5.08
C MET A 39 -3.08 -12.65 6.30
N PRO A 40 -2.54 -13.87 6.18
CA PRO A 40 -1.67 -14.43 7.21
C PRO A 40 -0.49 -13.50 7.50
N GLN A 41 -0.12 -13.39 8.77
CA GLN A 41 0.98 -12.54 9.20
C GLN A 41 2.34 -13.19 8.91
N GLY A 42 3.34 -12.36 8.62
CA GLY A 42 4.72 -12.81 8.55
C GLY A 42 5.14 -13.51 7.26
N MET A 43 4.33 -13.47 6.22
CA MET A 43 4.70 -14.04 4.92
C MET A 43 5.84 -13.25 4.25
N ASP A 44 6.63 -13.94 3.42
CA ASP A 44 7.59 -13.28 2.54
C ASP A 44 6.89 -12.60 1.33
N ALA A 45 7.67 -11.94 0.48
CA ALA A 45 7.13 -11.23 -0.68
C ALA A 45 6.34 -12.15 -1.61
N SER A 46 6.83 -13.36 -1.84
CA SER A 46 6.17 -14.36 -2.69
C SER A 46 4.82 -14.78 -2.11
N GLY A 47 4.76 -15.00 -0.81
CA GLY A 47 3.52 -15.35 -0.10
C GLY A 47 2.49 -14.23 -0.17
N ILE A 48 2.92 -13.00 0.08
CA ILE A 48 2.05 -11.81 -0.01
C ILE A 48 1.47 -11.68 -1.42
N TRP A 49 2.33 -11.80 -2.43
CA TRP A 49 1.89 -11.70 -3.83
C TRP A 49 0.90 -12.79 -4.20
N THR A 50 1.13 -14.01 -3.74
CA THR A 50 0.21 -15.14 -3.96
C THR A 50 -1.17 -14.86 -3.38
N GLU A 51 -1.24 -14.34 -2.15
CA GLU A 51 -2.49 -13.94 -1.54
C GLU A 51 -3.22 -12.84 -2.32
N MET A 52 -2.49 -11.84 -2.78
CA MET A 52 -3.07 -10.73 -3.55
C MET A 52 -3.59 -11.19 -4.92
N LYS A 53 -2.90 -12.10 -5.58
CA LYS A 53 -3.33 -12.63 -6.89
C LYS A 53 -4.68 -13.33 -6.82
N PHE A 54 -5.01 -13.98 -5.73
CA PHE A 54 -6.27 -14.69 -5.59
C PHE A 54 -7.49 -13.80 -5.81
N VAL A 55 -7.38 -12.52 -5.49
CA VAL A 55 -8.50 -11.56 -5.64
C VAL A 55 -8.92 -11.42 -7.10
N THR A 56 -7.97 -11.55 -8.04
CA THR A 56 -8.23 -11.36 -9.46
C THR A 56 -8.05 -12.63 -10.30
N MET A 57 -7.92 -13.80 -9.66
CA MET A 57 -7.62 -15.04 -10.40
C MET A 57 -8.71 -15.43 -11.41
N ASN A 58 -9.96 -15.05 -11.18
CA ASN A 58 -11.08 -15.29 -12.08
C ASN A 58 -11.29 -14.15 -13.09
N ARG A 59 -10.41 -13.16 -13.09
CA ARG A 59 -10.48 -11.98 -13.95
C ARG A 59 -9.16 -11.78 -14.68
N PRO A 60 -8.79 -12.67 -15.65
CA PRO A 60 -7.51 -12.55 -16.35
C PRO A 60 -7.41 -11.31 -17.24
N ASP A 61 -8.52 -10.62 -17.48
CA ASP A 61 -8.57 -9.33 -18.17
C ASP A 61 -7.97 -8.20 -17.32
N ILE A 62 -7.91 -8.34 -15.99
CA ILE A 62 -7.31 -7.36 -15.10
C ILE A 62 -5.80 -7.59 -15.04
N LYS A 63 -5.05 -6.70 -15.70
CA LYS A 63 -3.57 -6.80 -15.75
C LYS A 63 -2.90 -6.05 -14.60
N ASN A 64 -3.40 -4.86 -14.27
CA ASN A 64 -2.89 -4.05 -13.15
C ASN A 64 -3.69 -4.39 -11.90
N ASN A 65 -3.31 -5.47 -11.22
CA ASN A 65 -4.08 -6.04 -10.12
C ASN A 65 -3.55 -5.70 -8.73
N VAL A 66 -2.60 -4.78 -8.64
CA VAL A 66 -2.06 -4.28 -7.37
C VAL A 66 -1.99 -2.75 -7.40
N ILE A 67 -2.33 -2.12 -6.29
CA ILE A 67 -2.14 -0.69 -6.11
C ILE A 67 -0.95 -0.50 -5.17
N ARG A 68 0.04 0.25 -5.64
CA ARG A 68 1.17 0.69 -4.83
C ARG A 68 0.86 2.08 -4.29
N LEU A 69 0.92 2.21 -2.98
CA LEU A 69 0.70 3.47 -2.28
C LEU A 69 1.97 3.88 -1.54
N GLU A 70 2.38 5.13 -1.70
CA GLU A 70 3.49 5.71 -0.98
C GLU A 70 3.00 6.93 -0.22
N ILE A 71 3.25 6.96 1.09
CA ILE A 71 2.85 8.06 1.96
C ILE A 71 4.10 8.60 2.63
N SER A 72 4.35 9.90 2.47
CA SER A 72 5.53 10.58 3.03
C SER A 72 5.09 11.69 3.97
N PRO A 73 4.82 11.39 5.25
CA PRO A 73 4.54 12.42 6.24
C PRO A 73 5.82 13.18 6.61
N ALA A 74 5.68 14.38 7.16
CA ALA A 74 6.82 15.16 7.60
C ALA A 74 7.58 14.45 8.72
N MET A 75 8.91 14.34 8.59
CA MET A 75 9.75 13.63 9.56
C MET A 75 9.66 14.22 10.97
N GLU A 76 9.56 15.53 11.07
CA GLU A 76 9.45 16.24 12.36
C GLU A 76 8.21 15.85 13.16
N HIS A 77 7.14 15.36 12.49
CA HIS A 77 5.92 14.91 13.14
C HIS A 77 5.89 13.41 13.43
N THR A 78 6.88 12.66 12.95
CA THR A 78 6.88 11.19 13.03
C THR A 78 8.13 10.59 13.67
N GLU A 79 8.99 11.43 14.26
CA GLU A 79 10.25 10.97 14.87
C GLU A 79 10.02 9.92 15.96
N ASP A 80 8.99 10.12 16.77
CA ASP A 80 8.68 9.25 17.92
C ASP A 80 7.61 8.18 17.60
N PHE A 81 7.29 7.98 16.32
CA PHE A 81 6.28 7.02 15.95
C PHE A 81 6.71 5.58 16.25
N THR A 82 5.83 4.87 16.95
CA THR A 82 5.94 3.42 17.14
C THR A 82 5.26 2.69 15.96
N VAL A 83 5.43 1.37 15.89
CA VAL A 83 4.73 0.56 14.89
C VAL A 83 3.21 0.75 14.98
N LYS A 84 2.69 0.88 16.20
CA LYS A 84 1.26 1.14 16.43
C LYS A 84 0.81 2.48 15.83
N ASP A 85 1.64 3.52 15.95
CA ASP A 85 1.35 4.84 15.38
C ASP A 85 1.35 4.80 13.85
N TRP A 86 2.28 4.09 13.24
CA TRP A 86 2.33 3.89 11.79
C TRP A 86 1.12 3.12 11.29
N LYS A 87 0.71 2.08 12.02
CA LYS A 87 -0.50 1.31 11.69
C LYS A 87 -1.75 2.19 11.74
N GLN A 88 -1.86 3.04 12.74
CA GLN A 88 -2.99 3.98 12.87
C GLN A 88 -3.00 4.99 11.71
N LEU A 89 -1.83 5.52 11.35
CA LEU A 89 -1.70 6.42 10.20
C LEU A 89 -2.18 5.77 8.92
N TRP A 90 -1.80 4.51 8.69
CA TRP A 90 -2.27 3.77 7.53
C TRP A 90 -3.79 3.59 7.52
N ASN A 91 -4.36 3.19 8.65
CA ASN A 91 -5.81 3.00 8.75
C ASN A 91 -6.57 4.30 8.49
N ASP A 92 -6.12 5.40 9.06
CA ASP A 92 -6.73 6.71 8.86
C ASP A 92 -6.64 7.17 7.40
N PHE A 93 -5.48 6.94 6.77
CA PHE A 93 -5.27 7.24 5.35
C PHE A 93 -6.19 6.41 4.48
N ALA A 94 -6.27 5.10 4.72
CA ALA A 94 -7.08 4.18 3.91
C ALA A 94 -8.57 4.57 3.95
N VAL A 95 -9.09 4.89 5.13
CA VAL A 95 -10.47 5.34 5.29
C VAL A 95 -10.71 6.67 4.58
N ALA A 96 -9.79 7.62 4.72
CA ALA A 96 -9.90 8.92 4.06
C ALA A 96 -9.86 8.77 2.54
N PHE A 97 -9.00 7.89 2.02
CA PHE A 97 -8.90 7.61 0.60
C PHE A 97 -10.20 7.02 0.04
N ASP A 98 -10.80 6.08 0.76
CA ASP A 98 -12.06 5.44 0.34
C ASP A 98 -13.24 6.43 0.34
N ASN A 99 -13.18 7.46 1.18
CA ASN A 99 -14.24 8.46 1.30
C ASN A 99 -13.95 9.73 0.49
N GLN A 100 -12.92 9.73 -0.33
CA GLN A 100 -12.55 10.89 -1.13
C GLN A 100 -13.61 11.21 -2.19
N GLU A 101 -14.02 12.47 -2.25
CA GLU A 101 -14.85 12.98 -3.33
C GLU A 101 -13.97 13.57 -4.42
N ILE A 102 -14.20 13.15 -5.67
CA ILE A 102 -13.51 13.68 -6.84
C ILE A 102 -14.57 14.41 -7.68
N LEU A 103 -14.28 15.67 -8.00
CA LEU A 103 -15.16 16.51 -8.82
C LEU A 103 -14.62 16.60 -10.23
N ASN A 104 -15.51 16.59 -11.24
CA ASN A 104 -15.15 16.90 -12.60
C ASN A 104 -15.10 18.42 -12.82
N GLU A 105 -14.84 18.85 -14.06
CA GLU A 105 -14.80 20.29 -14.42
C GLU A 105 -16.13 21.01 -14.18
N ASP A 106 -17.25 20.30 -14.26
CA ASP A 106 -18.60 20.83 -14.08
C ASP A 106 -19.03 20.84 -12.61
N GLY A 107 -18.16 20.41 -11.69
CA GLY A 107 -18.46 20.35 -10.27
C GLY A 107 -19.28 19.12 -9.85
N GLU A 108 -19.47 18.15 -10.74
CA GLU A 108 -20.19 16.91 -10.43
C GLU A 108 -19.27 15.91 -9.73
N VAL A 109 -19.79 15.18 -8.75
CA VAL A 109 -19.06 14.13 -8.05
C VAL A 109 -18.91 12.92 -8.97
N ILE A 110 -17.66 12.55 -9.31
CA ILE A 110 -17.32 11.41 -10.16
C ILE A 110 -16.49 10.38 -9.42
N SER A 111 -16.60 10.31 -8.10
CA SER A 111 -15.82 9.36 -7.30
C SER A 111 -16.07 7.92 -7.74
N VAL A 112 -14.96 7.20 -8.00
CA VAL A 112 -15.01 5.75 -8.20
C VAL A 112 -14.93 5.12 -6.81
N PRO A 113 -15.91 4.28 -6.42
CA PRO A 113 -15.85 3.62 -5.13
C PRO A 113 -14.58 2.79 -4.99
N THR A 114 -13.83 3.01 -3.91
CA THR A 114 -12.67 2.23 -3.55
C THR A 114 -12.89 1.57 -2.19
N ASN A 115 -12.16 0.50 -1.92
CA ASN A 115 -12.22 -0.17 -0.63
C ASN A 115 -10.82 -0.65 -0.22
N ILE A 116 -9.86 0.27 -0.19
CA ILE A 116 -8.51 -0.08 0.23
C ILE A 116 -8.44 -0.42 1.72
N SER A 117 -9.32 0.16 2.54
CA SER A 117 -9.39 -0.14 3.97
C SER A 117 -9.89 -1.56 4.27
N GLY A 118 -10.64 -2.17 3.34
CA GLY A 118 -11.14 -3.55 3.45
C GLY A 118 -10.43 -4.54 2.55
N SER A 119 -9.37 -4.15 1.87
CA SER A 119 -8.64 -4.99 0.93
C SER A 119 -7.37 -5.57 1.55
N LYS A 120 -6.90 -6.69 0.97
CA LYS A 120 -5.60 -7.26 1.36
C LYS A 120 -4.50 -6.23 1.13
N SER A 121 -3.70 -5.96 2.15
CA SER A 121 -2.61 -5.00 2.07
C SER A 121 -1.44 -5.40 2.95
N SER A 122 -0.25 -4.98 2.55
CA SER A 122 0.98 -5.11 3.34
C SER A 122 1.64 -3.73 3.43
N VAL A 123 1.95 -3.31 4.64
CA VAL A 123 2.42 -1.95 4.92
C VAL A 123 3.83 -2.01 5.50
N TRP A 124 4.74 -1.25 4.91
CA TRP A 124 6.16 -1.25 5.26
C TRP A 124 6.68 0.18 5.38
N LEU A 125 7.54 0.38 6.38
CA LEU A 125 8.22 1.65 6.60
C LEU A 125 9.64 1.58 6.04
N HIS A 126 9.97 2.52 5.16
CA HIS A 126 11.31 2.70 4.59
C HIS A 126 11.93 3.97 5.16
N ARG A 127 13.01 3.83 5.90
CA ARG A 127 13.75 4.96 6.47
C ARG A 127 15.25 4.76 6.43
#